data_8fd3d34f5e2487ee9aa5bb93f2f3fa06
#
_entry.id   8fd3d34f5e2487ee9aa5bb93f2f3fa06
#
_cell.length_a   1.000
_cell.length_b   1.000
_cell.length_c   1.000
_cell.angle_alpha   90.00
_cell.angle_beta   90.00
_cell.angle_gamma   90.00
#
_symmetry.space_group_name_H-M   'P 1'
#
loop_
_entity.id
_entity.type
_entity.pdbx_description
1 polymer ?
#
loop_
_entity_poly.entity_id
_entity_poly.type
_entity_poly.pdbx_seq_one_letter_code
_entity_poly.pdbx_strand_id
1 'polypeptide(L)'
;MTTPLTLDTARGSDGKFVLVAEGEIDLSNIDAFNLALASAATEASGGDGALLVDLSAVEYLDSAAINSLAAHADRIELVAHPILMPVLRVSGLTELTTVEAAPPTAGQ
;
A
#
# COMPACT_ATOMS: atom_id res chain seq x y z
N MET A 1 19.56 -10.15 -5.41
CA MET A 1 19.03 -10.30 -4.05
C MET A 1 17.84 -9.38 -3.86
N THR A 2 16.74 -9.90 -3.37
CA THR A 2 15.55 -9.09 -3.17
C THR A 2 15.60 -8.38 -1.84
N THR A 3 15.00 -7.21 -1.79
CA THR A 3 14.84 -6.49 -0.54
C THR A 3 13.67 -7.11 0.22
N PRO A 4 13.88 -7.56 1.45
CA PRO A 4 12.79 -8.20 2.18
C PRO A 4 11.66 -7.21 2.45
N LEU A 5 10.46 -7.74 2.50
CA LEU A 5 9.28 -6.96 2.83
C LEU A 5 9.17 -6.78 4.33
N THR A 6 9.00 -5.55 4.79
CA THR A 6 8.63 -5.29 6.17
C THR A 6 7.28 -4.59 6.18
N LEU A 7 6.46 -4.92 7.17
CA LEU A 7 5.10 -4.42 7.30
C LEU A 7 4.90 -3.92 8.73
N ASP A 8 4.26 -2.77 8.84
CA ASP A 8 4.01 -2.17 10.14
C ASP A 8 2.70 -1.40 10.08
N THR A 9 2.09 -1.17 11.22
CA THR A 9 0.87 -0.38 11.28
C THR A 9 1.08 0.79 12.22
N ALA A 10 0.36 1.87 11.95
CA ALA A 10 0.43 3.07 12.76
C ALA A 10 -0.89 3.79 12.68
N ARG A 11 -1.13 4.69 13.64
CA ARG A 11 -2.30 5.56 13.58
C ARG A 11 -1.79 6.99 13.44
N GLY A 12 -2.27 7.67 12.41
CA GLY A 12 -1.86 9.04 12.16
C GLY A 12 -2.44 10.01 13.18
N SER A 13 -1.92 11.22 13.16
CA SER A 13 -2.38 12.26 14.08
C SER A 13 -3.84 12.63 13.84
N ASP A 14 -4.35 12.36 12.64
CA ASP A 14 -5.74 12.58 12.28
C ASP A 14 -6.63 11.38 12.63
N GLY A 15 -6.09 10.37 13.27
CA GLY A 15 -6.80 9.16 13.63
C GLY A 15 -6.85 8.10 12.54
N LYS A 16 -6.32 8.40 11.37
CA LYS A 16 -6.35 7.47 10.24
C LYS A 16 -5.38 6.32 10.46
N PHE A 17 -5.86 5.11 10.19
CA PHE A 17 -5.02 3.92 10.35
C PHE A 17 -4.17 3.72 9.10
N VAL A 18 -2.90 3.40 9.29
CA VAL A 18 -1.93 3.32 8.19
C VAL A 18 -1.24 1.97 8.24
N LEU A 19 -1.18 1.30 7.09
CA LEU A 19 -0.32 0.14 6.90
C LEU A 19 0.89 0.59 6.11
N VAL A 20 2.07 0.45 6.69
CA VAL A 20 3.33 0.86 6.06
C VAL A 20 4.04 -0.38 5.55
N ALA A 21 4.39 -0.37 4.26
CA ALA A 21 5.16 -1.46 3.66
C ALA A 21 6.47 -0.90 3.14
N GLU A 22 7.54 -1.67 3.29
CA GLU A 22 8.87 -1.29 2.79
C GLU A 22 9.49 -2.49 2.10
N GLY A 23 10.20 -2.24 1.03
CA GLY A 23 10.92 -3.28 0.31
C GLY A 23 10.24 -3.65 -0.98
N GLU A 24 10.11 -4.93 -1.24
CA GLU A 24 9.49 -5.43 -2.48
C GLU A 24 8.33 -6.34 -2.14
N ILE A 25 7.25 -6.22 -2.91
CA ILE A 25 6.09 -7.07 -2.73
C ILE A 25 5.95 -7.94 -3.97
N ASP A 26 6.09 -9.24 -3.80
CA ASP A 26 6.04 -10.18 -4.91
C ASP A 26 5.45 -11.50 -4.47
N LEU A 27 5.44 -12.46 -5.38
CA LEU A 27 4.82 -13.75 -5.12
C LEU A 27 5.41 -14.48 -3.92
N SER A 28 6.68 -14.22 -3.58
CA SER A 28 7.32 -14.90 -2.47
C SER A 28 6.82 -14.42 -1.11
N ASN A 29 6.23 -13.22 -1.04
CA ASN A 29 5.75 -12.70 0.25
C ASN A 29 4.31 -12.20 0.19
N ILE A 30 3.60 -12.52 -0.90
CA ILE A 30 2.24 -12.00 -1.10
C ILE A 30 1.27 -12.44 0.00
N ASP A 31 1.46 -13.64 0.54
CA ASP A 31 0.55 -14.12 1.59
C ASP A 31 0.66 -13.26 2.84
N ALA A 32 1.89 -12.86 3.21
CA ALA A 32 2.09 -11.98 4.35
C ALA A 32 1.48 -10.61 4.09
N PHE A 33 1.64 -10.09 2.88
CA PHE A 33 1.06 -8.81 2.53
C PHE A 33 -0.46 -8.86 2.56
N ASN A 34 -1.06 -9.91 1.99
CA ASN A 34 -2.51 -10.08 2.00
C ASN A 34 -3.06 -10.14 3.42
N LEU A 35 -2.40 -10.89 4.28
CA LEU A 35 -2.85 -11.03 5.66
C LEU A 35 -2.80 -9.69 6.38
N ALA A 36 -1.71 -8.96 6.22
CA ALA A 36 -1.56 -7.65 6.84
C ALA A 36 -2.59 -6.66 6.31
N LEU A 37 -2.84 -6.69 5.01
CA LEU A 37 -3.79 -5.79 4.38
C LEU A 37 -5.20 -6.05 4.88
N ALA A 38 -5.61 -7.31 4.92
CA ALA A 38 -6.95 -7.67 5.39
C ALA A 38 -7.13 -7.33 6.86
N SER A 39 -6.12 -7.59 7.67
CA SER A 39 -6.18 -7.31 9.10
C SER A 39 -6.25 -5.81 9.35
N ALA A 40 -5.42 -5.02 8.67
CA ALA A 40 -5.40 -3.59 8.84
C ALA A 40 -6.70 -2.95 8.33
N ALA A 41 -7.24 -3.46 7.23
CA ALA A 41 -8.50 -2.95 6.70
C ALA A 41 -9.64 -3.20 7.66
N THR A 42 -9.64 -4.34 8.34
CA THR A 42 -10.64 -4.65 9.35
C THR A 42 -10.54 -3.69 10.53
N GLU A 43 -9.32 -3.41 10.98
CA GLU A 43 -9.11 -2.48 12.07
C GLU A 43 -9.51 -1.05 11.69
N ALA A 44 -9.21 -0.65 10.45
CA ALA A 44 -9.56 0.68 9.99
C ALA A 44 -11.07 0.87 9.90
N SER A 45 -11.80 -0.19 9.52
CA SER A 45 -13.25 -0.08 9.38
C SER A 45 -13.98 0.10 10.70
N GLY A 46 -13.31 -0.20 11.81
CA GLY A 46 -13.87 0.05 13.13
C GLY A 46 -13.74 1.51 13.56
N GLY A 47 -13.05 2.33 12.77
CA GLY A 47 -12.84 3.73 13.07
C GLY A 47 -13.42 4.61 11.98
N ASP A 48 -12.54 5.39 11.33
CA ASP A 48 -12.95 6.41 10.43
C ASP A 48 -13.10 6.02 9.00
N GLY A 49 -12.99 4.78 8.63
CA GLY A 49 -13.22 4.35 7.26
C GLY A 49 -11.98 3.81 6.58
N ALA A 50 -11.50 4.46 5.52
CA ALA A 50 -10.48 3.85 4.66
C ALA A 50 -9.14 3.70 5.36
N LEU A 51 -8.47 2.61 5.04
CA LEU A 51 -7.09 2.37 5.45
C LEU A 51 -6.15 3.08 4.49
N LEU A 52 -5.18 3.79 5.01
CA LEU A 52 -4.12 4.33 4.16
C LEU A 52 -3.02 3.28 4.04
N VAL A 53 -2.69 2.89 2.82
CA VAL A 53 -1.59 1.96 2.56
C VAL A 53 -0.42 2.78 2.04
N ASP A 54 0.64 2.83 2.82
CA ASP A 54 1.81 3.65 2.51
C ASP A 54 2.85 2.79 1.82
N LEU A 55 2.99 2.98 0.53
CA LEU A 55 3.95 2.26 -0.30
C LEU A 55 5.11 3.17 -0.72
N SER A 56 5.33 4.26 0.00
CA SER A 56 6.37 5.21 -0.39
C SER A 56 7.78 4.63 -0.30
N ALA A 57 7.96 3.58 0.48
CA ALA A 57 9.26 2.90 0.60
C ALA A 57 9.27 1.56 -0.15
N VAL A 58 8.30 1.32 -1.02
CA VAL A 58 8.24 0.13 -1.86
C VAL A 58 8.67 0.53 -3.26
N GLU A 59 9.64 -0.19 -3.81
CA GLU A 59 10.17 0.13 -5.14
C GLU A 59 9.82 -0.92 -6.18
N TYR A 60 9.13 -1.98 -5.80
CA TYR A 60 8.74 -3.02 -6.73
C TYR A 60 7.44 -3.69 -6.29
N LEU A 61 6.52 -3.83 -7.25
CA LEU A 61 5.28 -4.58 -7.08
C LEU A 61 5.12 -5.48 -8.30
N ASP A 62 4.77 -6.75 -8.06
CA ASP A 62 4.40 -7.60 -9.21
C ASP A 62 2.88 -7.66 -9.34
N SER A 63 2.41 -8.45 -10.29
CA SER A 63 0.97 -8.53 -10.56
C SER A 63 0.20 -9.11 -9.39
N ALA A 64 0.82 -9.99 -8.59
CA ALA A 64 0.14 -10.53 -7.41
C ALA A 64 -0.13 -9.42 -6.39
N ALA A 65 0.84 -8.52 -6.20
CA ALA A 65 0.68 -7.40 -5.29
C ALA A 65 -0.43 -6.46 -5.79
N ILE A 66 -0.44 -6.19 -7.08
CA ILE A 66 -1.45 -5.31 -7.65
C ILE A 66 -2.84 -5.92 -7.51
N ASN A 67 -2.97 -7.22 -7.73
CA ASN A 67 -4.25 -7.90 -7.54
C ASN A 67 -4.73 -7.84 -6.09
N SER A 68 -3.81 -7.95 -5.14
CA SER A 68 -4.16 -7.80 -3.73
C SER A 68 -4.71 -6.43 -3.41
N LEU A 69 -4.06 -5.40 -3.93
CA LEU A 69 -4.52 -4.03 -3.72
C LEU A 69 -5.88 -3.81 -4.37
N ALA A 70 -6.07 -4.35 -5.58
CA ALA A 70 -7.35 -4.22 -6.27
C ALA A 70 -8.48 -4.89 -5.52
N ALA A 71 -8.21 -6.00 -4.88
CA ALA A 71 -9.22 -6.73 -4.11
C ALA A 71 -9.72 -5.94 -2.91
N HIS A 72 -8.93 -4.99 -2.42
CA HIS A 72 -9.31 -4.16 -1.27
C HIS A 72 -9.54 -2.71 -1.65
N ALA A 73 -9.65 -2.42 -2.95
CA ALA A 73 -9.61 -1.03 -3.43
C ALA A 73 -10.71 -0.14 -2.84
N ASP A 74 -11.86 -0.71 -2.53
CA ASP A 74 -12.97 0.07 -1.99
C ASP A 74 -12.77 0.44 -0.52
N ARG A 75 -11.73 -0.07 0.12
CA ARG A 75 -11.47 0.14 1.53
C ARG A 75 -10.15 0.82 1.81
N ILE A 76 -9.37 1.14 0.78
CA ILE A 76 -8.02 1.65 0.96
C ILE A 76 -7.79 2.91 0.16
N GLU A 77 -6.79 3.67 0.58
CA GLU A 77 -6.19 4.75 -0.19
C GLU A 77 -4.71 4.46 -0.24
N LEU A 78 -4.05 4.88 -1.31
CA LEU A 78 -2.64 4.57 -1.50
C LEU A 78 -1.79 5.82 -1.58
N VAL A 79 -0.63 5.76 -0.95
CA VAL A 79 0.46 6.70 -1.21
C VAL A 79 1.62 5.85 -1.71
N ALA A 80 2.16 6.16 -2.88
CA ALA A 80 3.11 5.29 -3.54
C ALA A 80 4.36 6.04 -3.96
N HIS A 81 5.48 5.34 -3.89
CA HIS A 81 6.73 5.88 -4.45
C HIS A 81 6.47 6.25 -5.92
N PRO A 82 6.98 7.41 -6.38
CA PRO A 82 6.72 7.82 -7.78
C PRO A 82 7.11 6.78 -8.82
N ILE A 83 8.09 5.93 -8.53
CA ILE A 83 8.52 4.91 -9.48
C ILE A 83 7.41 3.89 -9.75
N LEU A 84 6.44 3.75 -8.85
CA LEU A 84 5.33 2.82 -9.00
C LEU A 84 4.16 3.41 -9.78
N MET A 85 4.11 4.72 -9.95
CA MET A 85 2.94 5.37 -10.54
C MET A 85 2.61 4.85 -11.95
N PRO A 86 3.60 4.64 -12.84
CA PRO A 86 3.23 4.12 -14.16
C PRO A 86 2.54 2.76 -14.11
N VAL A 87 3.02 1.83 -13.28
CA VAL A 87 2.40 0.51 -13.23
C VAL A 87 1.04 0.58 -12.56
N LEU A 88 0.86 1.46 -11.59
CA LEU A 88 -0.45 1.61 -10.94
C LEU A 88 -1.48 2.19 -11.90
N ARG A 89 -1.06 3.11 -12.77
CA ARG A 89 -1.96 3.65 -13.79
C ARG A 89 -2.31 2.60 -14.84
N VAL A 90 -1.32 1.90 -15.35
CA VAL A 90 -1.52 0.91 -16.41
C VAL A 90 -2.41 -0.22 -15.93
N SER A 91 -2.29 -0.60 -14.66
CA SER A 91 -3.10 -1.66 -14.10
C SER A 91 -4.55 -1.26 -13.86
N GLY A 92 -4.85 0.03 -13.93
CA GLY A 92 -6.19 0.52 -13.66
C GLY A 92 -6.47 0.80 -12.20
N LEU A 93 -5.49 0.61 -11.34
CA LEU A 93 -5.70 0.78 -9.91
C LEU A 93 -6.06 2.21 -9.54
N THR A 94 -5.53 3.18 -10.29
CA THR A 94 -5.83 4.59 -10.03
C THR A 94 -7.29 4.93 -10.30
N GLU A 95 -8.02 4.06 -11.00
CA GLU A 95 -9.44 4.25 -11.24
C GLU A 95 -10.29 3.54 -10.19
N LEU A 96 -9.71 2.63 -9.44
CA LEU A 96 -10.42 1.87 -8.42
C LEU A 96 -10.32 2.50 -7.04
N THR A 97 -9.25 3.25 -6.79
CA THR A 97 -9.03 3.85 -5.49
C THR A 97 -8.21 5.13 -5.66
N THR A 98 -8.13 5.92 -4.60
CA THR A 98 -7.31 7.10 -4.58
C THR A 98 -5.84 6.71 -4.47
N VAL A 99 -5.03 7.17 -5.40
CA VAL A 99 -3.59 6.90 -5.40
C VAL A 99 -2.86 8.22 -5.56
N GLU A 100 -1.98 8.52 -4.62
CA GLU A 100 -1.17 9.73 -4.68
C GLU A 100 0.30 9.36 -4.67
N ALA A 101 1.08 10.10 -5.45
CA ALA A 101 2.52 9.92 -5.40
C ALA A 101 3.06 10.51 -4.10
N ALA A 102 3.96 9.78 -3.46
CA ALA A 102 4.59 10.29 -2.25
C ALA A 102 5.42 11.53 -2.61
N PRO A 103 5.50 12.52 -1.71
CA PRO A 103 6.32 13.68 -1.99
C PRO A 103 7.79 13.28 -2.03
N PRO A 104 8.62 14.09 -2.70
CA PRO A 104 10.07 13.82 -2.68
C PRO A 104 10.55 13.78 -1.24
N THR A 105 11.46 12.87 -0.98
CA THR A 105 11.99 12.73 0.37
C THR A 105 12.72 13.99 0.78
N ALA A 106 12.41 14.48 1.96
CA ALA A 106 12.98 15.72 2.42
C ALA A 106 14.48 15.62 2.59
N GLY A 107 15.16 16.70 2.41
CA GLY A 107 16.58 16.75 2.58
C GLY A 107 17.35 16.25 1.40
N GLN A 108 16.64 15.86 0.44
CA GLN A 108 17.27 15.34 -0.69
C GLN A 108 17.39 16.32 -1.69
#